data_dd5c3a7bb9d52a9d7aa58d6e397d1520
#
_entry.id   dd5c3a7bb9d52a9d7aa58d6e397d1520
#
_cell.length_a   1.000
_cell.length_b   1.000
_cell.length_c   1.000
_cell.angle_alpha   90.00
_cell.angle_beta   90.00
_cell.angle_gamma   90.00
#
_symmetry.space_group_name_H-M   'P 1'
#
loop_
_entity.id
_entity.type
_entity.pdbx_description
1 polymer ?
#
loop_
_entity_poly.entity_id
_entity_poly.type
_entity_poly.pdbx_seq_one_letter_code
_entity_poly.pdbx_strand_id
1 'polypeptide(L)'
;MARVLFILKRREDFNSAVHTKIGLTTGLYNSASYVNDMLVDRGVESEMAVVVDNNDIDREVAAYRPTHVMIEALWVVPDKFNILQKLHPNVTWIIRLHSEMPFMAGEGIAMDWVGDYSSMRNVVIACNAPRMLREVRNYLRIRNQWSAEQTAQRVMYLPNFYPQRYETKQPDREKNVIDISCFGAIRPLKNHLVQAHAAIDFAETLGKKLRFHVNAGRIEMKGEPVVNNLRGLFQQLAERGHELINHEWSPREEFLALCATMDLGMQVSFSETFNIVAADLISQGVPVVGSTEIPWMTAGCCADPTNSEDMVAKLIRVWEDPVAFAAVNQTALTSYTNETAKIWLEQLT
;
A
#
# COMPACT_ATOMS: atom_id res chain seq x y z
N MET A 1 23.27 -14.71 13.30
CA MET A 1 22.78 -13.90 12.18
C MET A 1 21.27 -14.06 12.11
N ALA A 2 20.57 -12.99 11.77
CA ALA A 2 19.13 -13.07 11.55
C ALA A 2 18.80 -13.97 10.36
N ARG A 3 17.77 -14.77 10.51
CA ARG A 3 17.21 -15.62 9.47
C ARG A 3 15.70 -15.38 9.45
N VAL A 4 15.18 -14.77 8.38
CA VAL A 4 13.85 -14.19 8.32
C VAL A 4 12.94 -15.01 7.42
N LEU A 5 11.73 -15.30 7.87
CA LEU A 5 10.69 -15.96 7.07
C LEU A 5 9.46 -15.07 7.00
N PHE A 6 9.12 -14.60 5.80
CA PHE A 6 7.86 -13.91 5.55
C PHE A 6 6.76 -14.94 5.26
N ILE A 7 5.64 -14.84 5.98
CA ILE A 7 4.48 -15.71 5.79
C ILE A 7 3.27 -14.89 5.39
N LEU A 8 2.73 -15.21 4.22
CA LEU A 8 1.55 -14.61 3.65
C LEU A 8 0.43 -15.63 3.54
N LYS A 9 -0.79 -15.22 3.86
CA LYS A 9 -1.97 -16.02 3.58
C LYS A 9 -2.32 -15.97 2.10
N ARG A 10 -2.55 -17.13 1.50
CA ARG A 10 -3.14 -17.26 0.17
C ARG A 10 -4.56 -16.70 0.20
N ARG A 11 -4.89 -15.79 -0.70
CA ARG A 11 -6.27 -15.28 -0.84
C ARG A 11 -7.03 -16.12 -1.85
N GLU A 12 -8.17 -16.67 -1.43
CA GLU A 12 -9.01 -17.55 -2.26
C GLU A 12 -9.74 -16.80 -3.37
N ASP A 13 -10.05 -15.52 -3.17
CA ASP A 13 -10.68 -14.63 -4.16
C ASP A 13 -9.86 -14.47 -5.45
N PHE A 14 -8.62 -14.80 -5.37
CA PHE A 14 -7.75 -14.96 -6.51
C PHE A 14 -7.62 -16.47 -6.75
N ASN A 15 -8.14 -16.93 -7.86
CA ASN A 15 -8.03 -18.32 -8.27
C ASN A 15 -6.53 -18.69 -8.34
N SER A 16 -6.03 -19.22 -7.26
CA SER A 16 -4.61 -19.32 -6.91
C SER A 16 -3.79 -20.19 -7.88
N ALA A 17 -4.44 -21.11 -8.59
CA ALA A 17 -3.83 -21.85 -9.69
C ALA A 17 -3.58 -20.95 -10.91
N VAL A 18 -4.40 -19.93 -11.10
CA VAL A 18 -4.26 -18.92 -12.15
C VAL A 18 -3.23 -17.87 -11.73
N HIS A 19 -3.22 -17.45 -10.45
CA HIS A 19 -2.31 -16.41 -9.96
C HIS A 19 -0.84 -16.80 -10.02
N THR A 20 -0.51 -18.02 -9.58
CA THR A 20 0.87 -18.52 -9.66
C THR A 20 1.32 -18.76 -11.11
N LYS A 21 0.40 -19.06 -12.03
CA LYS A 21 0.72 -19.30 -13.44
C LYS A 21 0.80 -18.03 -14.29
N ILE A 22 0.07 -16.97 -13.93
CA ILE A 22 -0.01 -15.72 -14.71
C ILE A 22 0.66 -14.52 -14.01
N GLY A 23 1.33 -14.74 -12.88
CA GLY A 23 2.09 -13.69 -12.17
C GLY A 23 1.23 -12.59 -11.54
N LEU A 24 -0.06 -12.86 -11.26
CA LEU A 24 -0.90 -11.91 -10.54
C LEU A 24 -0.48 -11.80 -9.07
N THR A 25 -0.12 -10.62 -8.65
CA THR A 25 0.30 -10.34 -7.26
C THR A 25 -0.57 -9.27 -6.63
N THR A 26 -0.71 -9.33 -5.31
CA THR A 26 -1.36 -8.26 -4.53
C THR A 26 -0.33 -7.24 -4.08
N GLY A 27 -0.77 -6.02 -3.74
CA GLY A 27 0.10 -5.02 -3.13
C GLY A 27 0.79 -5.51 -1.85
N LEU A 28 0.12 -6.38 -1.07
CA LEU A 28 0.69 -7.00 0.12
C LEU A 28 1.85 -7.95 -0.24
N TYR A 29 1.67 -8.81 -1.25
CA TYR A 29 2.71 -9.71 -1.73
C TYR A 29 3.92 -8.90 -2.24
N ASN A 30 3.69 -7.90 -3.09
CA ASN A 30 4.76 -7.05 -3.62
C ASN A 30 5.51 -6.33 -2.49
N SER A 31 4.79 -5.80 -1.49
CA SER A 31 5.42 -5.14 -0.33
C SER A 31 6.32 -6.09 0.47
N ALA A 32 5.91 -7.35 0.64
CA ALA A 32 6.71 -8.35 1.33
C ALA A 32 7.92 -8.79 0.49
N SER A 33 7.71 -9.08 -0.82
CA SER A 33 8.79 -9.53 -1.70
C SER A 33 9.89 -8.48 -1.85
N TYR A 34 9.54 -7.20 -1.97
CA TYR A 34 10.53 -6.15 -2.07
C TYR A 34 11.42 -6.02 -0.82
N VAL A 35 10.84 -6.21 0.37
CA VAL A 35 11.62 -6.25 1.60
C VAL A 35 12.47 -7.51 1.67
N ASN A 36 11.90 -8.67 1.31
CA ASN A 36 12.64 -9.93 1.27
C ASN A 36 13.87 -9.82 0.35
N ASP A 37 13.67 -9.36 -0.87
CA ASP A 37 14.73 -9.21 -1.87
C ASP A 37 15.81 -8.20 -1.39
N MET A 38 15.40 -7.09 -0.80
CA MET A 38 16.30 -6.11 -0.18
C MET A 38 17.16 -6.74 0.93
N LEU A 39 16.57 -7.59 1.79
CA LEU A 39 17.29 -8.28 2.86
C LEU A 39 18.31 -9.27 2.29
N VAL A 40 17.92 -10.06 1.28
CA VAL A 40 18.82 -10.99 0.59
C VAL A 40 19.98 -10.25 -0.07
N ASP A 41 19.71 -9.16 -0.79
CA ASP A 41 20.73 -8.32 -1.42
C ASP A 41 21.72 -7.70 -0.40
N ARG A 42 21.29 -7.57 0.86
CA ARG A 42 22.12 -7.06 1.98
C ARG A 42 22.77 -8.17 2.80
N GLY A 43 22.68 -9.44 2.36
CA GLY A 43 23.31 -10.59 2.99
C GLY A 43 22.59 -11.16 4.20
N VAL A 44 21.32 -10.80 4.41
CA VAL A 44 20.45 -11.43 5.41
C VAL A 44 19.78 -12.66 4.79
N GLU A 45 19.83 -13.81 5.47
CA GLU A 45 19.08 -14.99 5.06
C GLU A 45 17.57 -14.68 5.18
N SER A 46 16.85 -14.68 4.06
CA SER A 46 15.43 -14.37 4.02
C SER A 46 14.70 -15.18 2.97
N GLU A 47 13.51 -15.66 3.31
CA GLU A 47 12.61 -16.40 2.41
C GLU A 47 11.15 -15.98 2.59
N MET A 48 10.33 -16.30 1.59
CA MET A 48 8.88 -16.08 1.62
C MET A 48 8.12 -17.38 1.46
N ALA A 49 7.10 -17.57 2.29
CA ALA A 49 6.15 -18.67 2.19
C ALA A 49 4.72 -18.15 2.04
N VAL A 50 3.99 -18.70 1.07
CA VAL A 50 2.56 -18.45 0.89
C VAL A 50 1.79 -19.68 1.36
N VAL A 51 1.00 -19.52 2.42
CA VAL A 51 0.29 -20.62 3.10
C VAL A 51 -1.22 -20.52 2.89
N VAL A 52 -1.93 -21.65 2.97
CA VAL A 52 -3.39 -21.67 2.83
C VAL A 52 -4.06 -21.13 4.08
N ASP A 53 -3.62 -21.61 5.24
CA ASP A 53 -4.13 -21.16 6.52
C ASP A 53 -3.06 -21.19 7.63
N ASN A 54 -3.47 -20.86 8.86
CA ASN A 54 -2.55 -20.79 10.00
C ASN A 54 -2.00 -22.15 10.47
N ASN A 55 -2.50 -23.30 9.96
CA ASN A 55 -1.98 -24.62 10.33
C ASN A 55 -0.72 -24.98 9.52
N ASP A 56 -0.54 -24.36 8.34
CA ASP A 56 0.66 -24.55 7.55
C ASP A 56 1.90 -23.84 8.14
N ILE A 57 1.71 -22.87 9.02
CA ILE A 57 2.81 -22.03 9.57
C ILE A 57 3.89 -22.90 10.23
N ASP A 58 3.49 -23.87 11.05
CA ASP A 58 4.43 -24.76 11.75
C ASP A 58 5.34 -25.52 10.78
N ARG A 59 4.78 -26.04 9.69
CA ARG A 59 5.54 -26.75 8.65
C ARG A 59 6.61 -25.85 8.02
N GLU A 60 6.25 -24.63 7.63
CA GLU A 60 7.18 -23.70 6.97
C GLU A 60 8.29 -23.26 7.95
N VAL A 61 7.93 -22.98 9.21
CA VAL A 61 8.90 -22.59 10.24
C VAL A 61 9.84 -23.75 10.60
N ALA A 62 9.32 -25.00 10.70
CA ALA A 62 10.13 -26.17 10.96
C ALA A 62 11.12 -26.47 9.82
N ALA A 63 10.69 -26.26 8.57
CA ALA A 63 11.52 -26.47 7.39
C ALA A 63 12.63 -25.42 7.26
N TYR A 64 12.28 -24.13 7.37
CA TYR A 64 13.23 -23.04 7.18
C TYR A 64 14.07 -22.72 8.42
N ARG A 65 13.55 -22.97 9.64
CA ARG A 65 14.20 -22.68 10.95
C ARG A 65 14.61 -21.22 11.11
N PRO A 66 13.70 -20.27 10.98
CA PRO A 66 13.98 -18.85 11.09
C PRO A 66 14.27 -18.45 12.55
N THR A 67 14.95 -17.32 12.71
CA THR A 67 15.02 -16.57 13.99
C THR A 67 13.86 -15.59 14.12
N HIS A 68 13.37 -15.05 12.99
CA HIS A 68 12.28 -14.10 12.91
C HIS A 68 11.25 -14.56 11.89
N VAL A 69 9.98 -14.54 12.28
CA VAL A 69 8.85 -14.81 11.37
C VAL A 69 8.01 -13.56 11.24
N MET A 70 7.88 -13.07 10.00
CA MET A 70 7.02 -11.94 9.64
C MET A 70 5.67 -12.47 9.17
N ILE A 71 4.61 -12.28 9.97
CA ILE A 71 3.24 -12.53 9.54
C ILE A 71 2.72 -11.26 8.86
N GLU A 72 2.48 -11.33 7.57
CA GLU A 72 2.03 -10.20 6.77
C GLU A 72 0.52 -10.00 6.89
N ALA A 73 0.10 -8.91 7.52
CA ALA A 73 -1.27 -8.53 7.88
C ALA A 73 -1.92 -9.36 9.03
N LEU A 74 -3.15 -8.96 9.40
CA LEU A 74 -3.93 -9.54 10.48
C LEU A 74 -4.79 -10.72 9.97
N TRP A 75 -4.30 -11.94 10.07
CA TRP A 75 -5.07 -13.13 9.65
C TRP A 75 -4.84 -14.38 10.51
N VAL A 76 -3.80 -14.41 11.31
CA VAL A 76 -3.53 -15.50 12.25
C VAL A 76 -4.26 -15.21 13.55
N VAL A 77 -5.15 -16.10 13.98
CA VAL A 77 -5.86 -15.90 15.25
C VAL A 77 -4.88 -15.86 16.42
N PRO A 78 -5.05 -14.95 17.41
CA PRO A 78 -4.11 -14.81 18.53
C PRO A 78 -3.82 -16.12 19.25
N ASP A 79 -4.82 -16.93 19.52
CA ASP A 79 -4.66 -18.21 20.22
C ASP A 79 -3.71 -19.20 19.52
N LYS A 80 -3.52 -19.07 18.19
CA LYS A 80 -2.57 -19.91 17.46
C LYS A 80 -1.14 -19.73 17.96
N PHE A 81 -0.78 -18.52 18.42
CA PHE A 81 0.55 -18.25 18.96
C PHE A 81 0.83 -18.96 20.28
N ASN A 82 -0.20 -19.34 21.06
CA ASN A 82 -0.03 -20.20 22.24
C ASN A 82 0.52 -21.59 21.89
N ILE A 83 0.26 -22.06 20.66
CA ILE A 83 0.79 -23.32 20.13
C ILE A 83 2.16 -23.07 19.48
N LEU A 84 2.24 -22.09 18.58
CA LEU A 84 3.46 -21.78 17.80
C LEU A 84 4.66 -21.43 18.69
N GLN A 85 4.45 -20.69 19.79
CA GLN A 85 5.51 -20.36 20.74
C GLN A 85 6.03 -21.58 21.51
N LYS A 86 5.20 -22.60 21.73
CA LYS A 86 5.65 -23.85 22.36
C LYS A 86 6.46 -24.72 21.41
N LEU A 87 6.05 -24.76 20.13
CA LEU A 87 6.75 -25.50 19.08
C LEU A 87 8.06 -24.83 18.67
N HIS A 88 8.08 -23.50 18.67
CA HIS A 88 9.22 -22.67 18.22
C HIS A 88 9.59 -21.60 19.26
N PRO A 89 10.10 -22.00 20.45
CA PRO A 89 10.30 -21.07 21.58
C PRO A 89 11.38 -20.01 21.34
N ASN A 90 12.26 -20.21 20.38
CA ASN A 90 13.37 -19.31 20.06
C ASN A 90 13.04 -18.36 18.87
N VAL A 91 11.83 -18.45 18.29
CA VAL A 91 11.40 -17.60 17.20
C VAL A 91 10.80 -16.31 17.75
N THR A 92 11.21 -15.19 17.20
CA THR A 92 10.53 -13.90 17.36
C THR A 92 9.45 -13.77 16.28
N TRP A 93 8.20 -13.66 16.71
CA TRP A 93 7.04 -13.52 15.85
C TRP A 93 6.71 -12.04 15.67
N ILE A 94 6.66 -11.58 14.44
CA ILE A 94 6.40 -10.17 14.12
C ILE A 94 5.12 -10.11 13.28
N ILE A 95 4.09 -9.44 13.80
CA ILE A 95 2.83 -9.19 13.08
C ILE A 95 2.95 -7.85 12.40
N ARG A 96 3.14 -7.86 11.07
CA ARG A 96 3.35 -6.64 10.31
C ARG A 96 2.03 -6.09 9.78
N LEU A 97 1.63 -4.94 10.31
CA LEU A 97 0.41 -4.25 9.96
C LEU A 97 0.60 -3.42 8.67
N HIS A 98 -0.40 -3.46 7.80
CA HIS A 98 -0.41 -2.75 6.53
C HIS A 98 -1.56 -1.75 6.39
N SER A 99 -2.35 -1.60 7.43
CA SER A 99 -3.56 -0.76 7.42
C SER A 99 -3.55 0.22 8.58
N GLU A 100 -3.79 1.48 8.28
CA GLU A 100 -3.95 2.55 9.27
C GLU A 100 -5.22 2.38 10.12
N MET A 101 -5.29 3.07 11.25
CA MET A 101 -6.43 2.99 12.18
C MET A 101 -7.81 3.23 11.52
N PRO A 102 -7.99 4.19 10.59
CA PRO A 102 -9.28 4.37 9.92
C PRO A 102 -9.75 3.14 9.13
N PHE A 103 -8.82 2.37 8.57
CA PHE A 103 -9.14 1.10 7.91
C PHE A 103 -9.44 0.00 8.93
N MET A 104 -8.59 -0.16 9.95
CA MET A 104 -8.76 -1.19 10.99
C MET A 104 -10.04 -0.99 11.80
N ALA A 105 -10.50 0.25 11.96
CA ALA A 105 -11.79 0.55 12.61
C ALA A 105 -13.01 -0.06 11.90
N GLY A 106 -12.88 -0.36 10.59
CA GLY A 106 -13.89 -1.09 9.82
C GLY A 106 -13.81 -2.61 9.92
N GLU A 107 -12.77 -3.15 10.58
CA GLU A 107 -12.55 -4.57 10.81
C GLU A 107 -12.86 -4.92 12.27
N GLY A 108 -14.01 -5.55 12.54
CA GLY A 108 -14.58 -5.69 13.87
C GLY A 108 -13.72 -6.39 14.94
N ILE A 109 -12.64 -7.08 14.56
CA ILE A 109 -11.74 -7.81 15.47
C ILE A 109 -10.29 -7.29 15.45
N ALA A 110 -9.95 -6.37 14.55
CA ALA A 110 -8.56 -5.96 14.33
C ALA A 110 -7.91 -5.39 15.59
N MET A 111 -8.59 -4.51 16.29
CA MET A 111 -8.06 -3.85 17.48
C MET A 111 -7.93 -4.80 18.67
N ASP A 112 -8.86 -5.73 18.84
CA ASP A 112 -8.77 -6.77 19.87
C ASP A 112 -7.55 -7.66 19.62
N TRP A 113 -7.36 -8.12 18.38
CA TRP A 113 -6.20 -8.94 18.02
C TRP A 113 -4.87 -8.20 18.20
N VAL A 114 -4.78 -6.93 17.83
CA VAL A 114 -3.59 -6.11 18.07
C VAL A 114 -3.26 -6.06 19.58
N GLY A 115 -4.29 -5.89 20.42
CA GLY A 115 -4.12 -5.92 21.86
C GLY A 115 -3.68 -7.29 22.39
N ASP A 116 -4.25 -8.36 21.89
CA ASP A 116 -3.94 -9.75 22.32
C ASP A 116 -2.52 -10.14 21.92
N TYR A 117 -2.11 -9.90 20.65
CA TYR A 117 -0.73 -10.11 20.21
C TYR A 117 0.29 -9.39 21.09
N SER A 118 0.01 -8.14 21.44
CA SER A 118 0.93 -7.33 22.24
C SER A 118 1.22 -7.91 23.62
N SER A 119 0.29 -8.70 24.16
CA SER A 119 0.39 -9.33 25.48
C SER A 119 1.15 -10.67 25.47
N MET A 120 1.44 -11.22 24.27
CA MET A 120 2.10 -12.51 24.12
C MET A 120 3.62 -12.38 24.21
N ARG A 121 4.26 -13.37 24.82
CA ARG A 121 5.72 -13.45 24.85
C ARG A 121 6.23 -13.64 23.42
N ASN A 122 7.35 -13.14 23.04
CA ASN A 122 7.97 -13.31 21.71
C ASN A 122 7.09 -12.88 20.51
N VAL A 123 5.99 -12.17 20.73
CA VAL A 123 5.18 -11.56 19.66
C VAL A 123 5.36 -10.05 19.72
N VAL A 124 5.71 -9.45 18.60
CA VAL A 124 5.91 -8.01 18.43
C VAL A 124 5.02 -7.53 17.29
N ILE A 125 4.44 -6.36 17.43
CA ILE A 125 3.66 -5.71 16.38
C ILE A 125 4.59 -4.81 15.59
N ALA A 126 4.57 -4.90 14.27
CA ALA A 126 5.31 -3.99 13.40
C ALA A 126 4.34 -3.09 12.61
N CYS A 127 4.58 -1.80 12.67
CA CYS A 127 3.84 -0.80 11.91
C CYS A 127 4.68 -0.34 10.72
N ASN A 128 4.05 -0.21 9.54
CA ASN A 128 4.76 0.18 8.32
C ASN A 128 4.64 1.68 7.98
N ALA A 129 3.95 2.47 8.83
CA ALA A 129 3.84 3.92 8.68
C ALA A 129 4.06 4.62 10.03
N PRO A 130 4.66 5.85 10.03
CA PRO A 130 4.96 6.58 11.26
C PRO A 130 3.70 6.94 12.06
N ARG A 131 2.61 7.31 11.38
CA ARG A 131 1.33 7.60 12.04
C ARG A 131 0.76 6.35 12.69
N MET A 132 0.70 5.23 11.97
CA MET A 132 0.25 3.95 12.51
C MET A 132 1.06 3.56 13.76
N LEU A 133 2.38 3.68 13.72
CA LEU A 133 3.26 3.40 14.87
C LEU A 133 2.82 4.19 16.11
N ARG A 134 2.60 5.50 15.94
CA ARG A 134 2.17 6.39 17.02
C ARG A 134 0.79 6.00 17.57
N GLU A 135 -0.17 5.76 16.69
CA GLU A 135 -1.55 5.44 17.07
C GLU A 135 -1.65 4.05 17.72
N VAL A 136 -0.97 3.03 17.20
CA VAL A 136 -0.95 1.70 17.80
C VAL A 136 -0.27 1.73 19.16
N ARG A 137 0.84 2.45 19.31
CA ARG A 137 1.48 2.65 20.62
C ARG A 137 0.54 3.35 21.62
N ASN A 138 -0.15 4.39 21.18
CA ASN A 138 -1.10 5.10 22.04
C ASN A 138 -2.29 4.20 22.44
N TYR A 139 -2.84 3.43 21.51
CA TYR A 139 -3.89 2.47 21.78
C TYR A 139 -3.47 1.43 22.84
N LEU A 140 -2.31 0.81 22.69
CA LEU A 140 -1.82 -0.20 23.60
C LEU A 140 -1.47 0.37 24.98
N ARG A 141 -0.94 1.59 25.02
CA ARG A 141 -0.71 2.31 26.27
C ARG A 141 -2.01 2.50 27.06
N ILE A 142 -3.10 2.88 26.38
CA ILE A 142 -4.40 3.06 27.02
C ILE A 142 -5.02 1.71 27.42
N ARG A 143 -5.06 0.76 26.49
CA ARG A 143 -5.68 -0.57 26.70
C ARG A 143 -5.02 -1.35 27.85
N ASN A 144 -3.70 -1.38 27.86
CA ASN A 144 -2.92 -2.22 28.77
C ASN A 144 -2.38 -1.45 29.98
N GLN A 145 -2.62 -0.13 30.08
CA GLN A 145 -2.05 0.75 31.10
C GLN A 145 -0.50 0.72 31.15
N TRP A 146 0.13 0.57 29.99
CA TRP A 146 1.58 0.48 29.86
C TRP A 146 2.25 1.83 29.85
N SER A 147 3.51 1.86 30.29
CA SER A 147 4.38 3.01 30.05
C SER A 147 4.75 3.13 28.57
N ALA A 148 5.30 4.29 28.17
CA ALA A 148 5.83 4.49 26.83
C ALA A 148 6.95 3.49 26.49
N GLU A 149 7.80 3.19 27.47
CA GLU A 149 8.90 2.23 27.31
C GLU A 149 8.39 0.79 27.10
N GLN A 150 7.46 0.33 27.94
CA GLN A 150 6.82 -0.97 27.77
C GLN A 150 6.16 -1.13 26.40
N THR A 151 5.49 -0.06 25.94
CA THR A 151 4.86 -0.07 24.63
C THR A 151 5.89 -0.10 23.50
N ALA A 152 6.99 0.64 23.65
CA ALA A 152 8.06 0.68 22.63
C ALA A 152 8.74 -0.69 22.44
N GLN A 153 8.80 -1.52 23.48
CA GLN A 153 9.33 -2.89 23.40
C GLN A 153 8.40 -3.86 22.65
N ARG A 154 7.13 -3.51 22.46
CA ARG A 154 6.11 -4.36 21.85
C ARG A 154 5.65 -3.90 20.47
N VAL A 155 6.00 -2.67 20.09
CA VAL A 155 5.61 -2.10 18.80
C VAL A 155 6.82 -1.46 18.14
N MET A 156 7.21 -2.02 16.99
CA MET A 156 8.36 -1.57 16.21
C MET A 156 7.93 -0.90 14.90
N TYR A 157 8.85 -0.20 14.26
CA TYR A 157 8.65 0.40 12.95
C TYR A 157 9.38 -0.40 11.88
N LEU A 158 8.63 -1.00 10.94
CA LEU A 158 9.16 -1.73 9.79
C LEU A 158 8.47 -1.24 8.51
N PRO A 159 8.97 -0.16 7.90
CA PRO A 159 8.36 0.46 6.73
C PRO A 159 8.43 -0.42 5.47
N ASN A 160 7.64 -0.05 4.45
CA ASN A 160 7.70 -0.70 3.16
C ASN A 160 8.94 -0.24 2.37
N PHE A 161 9.57 -1.18 1.69
CA PHE A 161 10.62 -0.93 0.73
C PHE A 161 10.05 -0.91 -0.70
N TYR A 162 10.64 -0.11 -1.59
CA TYR A 162 10.31 -0.09 -3.01
C TYR A 162 11.59 -0.13 -3.87
N PRO A 163 11.68 -0.99 -4.91
CA PRO A 163 12.86 -1.07 -5.78
C PRO A 163 13.12 0.25 -6.51
N GLN A 164 14.38 0.68 -6.54
CA GLN A 164 14.80 1.93 -7.17
C GLN A 164 15.05 1.74 -8.67
N ARG A 165 13.95 1.63 -9.45
CA ARG A 165 13.98 1.58 -10.91
C ARG A 165 13.04 2.64 -11.42
N TYR A 166 13.58 3.67 -12.07
CA TYR A 166 12.81 4.85 -12.48
C TYR A 166 12.97 5.10 -13.96
N GLU A 167 11.83 5.35 -14.61
CA GLU A 167 11.74 5.80 -15.98
C GLU A 167 11.51 7.32 -16.01
N THR A 168 11.76 7.93 -17.16
CA THR A 168 11.42 9.34 -17.41
C THR A 168 10.38 9.39 -18.52
N LYS A 169 9.31 10.14 -18.28
CA LYS A 169 8.22 10.28 -19.23
C LYS A 169 7.91 11.74 -19.49
N GLN A 170 7.71 12.08 -20.77
CA GLN A 170 7.14 13.36 -21.20
C GLN A 170 5.70 13.12 -21.62
N PRO A 171 4.69 13.70 -20.97
CA PRO A 171 3.31 13.61 -21.42
C PRO A 171 3.12 14.40 -22.73
N ASP A 172 2.30 13.86 -23.62
CA ASP A 172 1.88 14.57 -24.83
C ASP A 172 0.81 15.61 -24.48
N ARG A 173 1.23 16.87 -24.42
CA ARG A 173 0.36 17.99 -24.06
C ARG A 173 -0.56 18.44 -25.20
N GLU A 174 -0.28 18.07 -26.42
CA GLU A 174 -1.05 18.48 -27.60
C GLU A 174 -2.30 17.62 -27.82
N LYS A 175 -2.34 16.41 -27.25
CA LYS A 175 -3.51 15.55 -27.38
C LYS A 175 -4.76 16.16 -26.71
N ASN A 176 -5.93 15.96 -27.34
CA ASN A 176 -7.21 16.48 -26.85
C ASN A 176 -7.79 15.72 -25.66
N VAL A 177 -7.21 14.58 -25.31
CA VAL A 177 -7.65 13.70 -24.23
C VAL A 177 -6.53 13.58 -23.21
N ILE A 178 -6.86 13.69 -21.93
CA ILE A 178 -5.92 13.45 -20.84
C ILE A 178 -6.28 12.16 -20.12
N ASP A 179 -5.28 11.32 -19.91
CA ASP A 179 -5.40 10.03 -19.21
C ASP A 179 -4.97 10.18 -17.75
N ILE A 180 -5.93 10.13 -16.83
CA ILE A 180 -5.67 10.25 -15.39
C ILE A 180 -6.07 8.96 -14.70
N SER A 181 -5.14 8.37 -13.94
CA SER A 181 -5.40 7.15 -13.19
C SER A 181 -5.72 7.42 -11.72
N CYS A 182 -6.65 6.63 -11.19
CA CYS A 182 -6.89 6.44 -9.75
C CYS A 182 -6.94 4.94 -9.48
N PHE A 183 -5.78 4.28 -9.61
CA PHE A 183 -5.66 2.83 -9.54
C PHE A 183 -5.67 2.29 -8.11
N GLY A 184 -5.91 1.00 -8.01
CA GLY A 184 -6.00 0.23 -6.77
C GLY A 184 -7.42 -0.27 -6.51
N ALA A 185 -7.58 -1.14 -5.51
CA ALA A 185 -8.90 -1.67 -5.13
C ALA A 185 -9.85 -0.54 -4.74
N ILE A 186 -11.07 -0.60 -5.24
CA ILE A 186 -12.09 0.42 -4.94
C ILE A 186 -12.65 0.20 -3.53
N ARG A 187 -12.51 1.22 -2.69
CA ARG A 187 -13.05 1.27 -1.33
C ARG A 187 -13.26 2.73 -0.89
N PRO A 188 -14.17 3.01 0.06
CA PRO A 188 -14.49 4.39 0.45
C PRO A 188 -13.28 5.25 0.84
N LEU A 189 -12.34 4.69 1.61
CA LEU A 189 -11.13 5.41 2.06
C LEU A 189 -10.15 5.80 0.94
N LYS A 190 -10.30 5.24 -0.28
CA LYS A 190 -9.51 5.62 -1.46
C LYS A 190 -10.04 6.87 -2.16
N ASN A 191 -11.21 7.38 -1.78
CA ASN A 191 -11.74 8.68 -2.22
C ASN A 191 -11.92 8.86 -3.73
N HIS A 192 -12.21 7.78 -4.47
CA HIS A 192 -12.27 7.80 -5.93
C HIS A 192 -13.25 8.84 -6.50
N LEU A 193 -14.42 9.05 -5.83
CA LEU A 193 -15.45 9.94 -6.36
C LEU A 193 -15.03 11.41 -6.34
N VAL A 194 -14.43 11.88 -5.23
CA VAL A 194 -13.97 13.28 -5.13
C VAL A 194 -12.77 13.50 -6.07
N GLN A 195 -11.88 12.51 -6.20
CA GLN A 195 -10.78 12.56 -7.17
C GLN A 195 -11.28 12.61 -8.62
N ALA A 196 -12.37 11.89 -8.95
CA ALA A 196 -12.99 11.97 -10.26
C ALA A 196 -13.57 13.36 -10.55
N HIS A 197 -14.24 13.99 -9.56
CA HIS A 197 -14.71 15.38 -9.70
C HIS A 197 -13.56 16.33 -9.99
N ALA A 198 -12.49 16.26 -9.22
CA ALA A 198 -11.32 17.12 -9.43
C ALA A 198 -10.64 16.87 -10.78
N ALA A 199 -10.56 15.61 -11.23
CA ALA A 199 -9.99 15.26 -12.53
C ALA A 199 -10.84 15.80 -13.70
N ILE A 200 -12.17 15.80 -13.59
CA ILE A 200 -13.08 16.35 -14.59
C ILE A 200 -12.89 17.87 -14.67
N ASP A 201 -12.96 18.57 -13.54
CA ASP A 201 -12.80 20.04 -13.49
C ASP A 201 -11.42 20.46 -14.01
N PHE A 202 -10.37 19.75 -13.64
CA PHE A 202 -9.03 19.95 -14.19
C PHE A 202 -8.99 19.79 -15.72
N ALA A 203 -9.55 18.69 -16.26
CA ALA A 203 -9.55 18.45 -17.70
C ALA A 203 -10.33 19.56 -18.46
N GLU A 204 -11.47 19.99 -17.93
CA GLU A 204 -12.26 21.09 -18.49
C GLU A 204 -11.54 22.43 -18.44
N THR A 205 -10.82 22.73 -17.36
CA THR A 205 -9.99 23.93 -17.24
C THR A 205 -8.92 23.97 -18.34
N LEU A 206 -8.42 22.79 -18.76
CA LEU A 206 -7.46 22.69 -19.87
C LEU A 206 -8.14 22.64 -21.26
N GLY A 207 -9.47 22.64 -21.35
CA GLY A 207 -10.20 22.43 -22.58
C GLY A 207 -10.04 21.02 -23.17
N LYS A 208 -9.76 20.02 -22.34
CA LYS A 208 -9.51 18.63 -22.73
C LYS A 208 -10.62 17.70 -22.28
N LYS A 209 -10.72 16.55 -22.96
CA LYS A 209 -11.56 15.43 -22.54
C LYS A 209 -10.78 14.58 -21.53
N LEU A 210 -11.47 13.97 -20.57
CA LEU A 210 -10.88 13.09 -19.56
C LEU A 210 -11.16 11.61 -19.89
N ARG A 211 -10.15 10.76 -19.82
CA ARG A 211 -10.29 9.35 -19.53
C ARG A 211 -9.82 9.10 -18.11
N PHE A 212 -10.75 8.72 -17.22
CA PHE A 212 -10.47 8.44 -15.83
C PHE A 212 -10.34 6.93 -15.63
N HIS A 213 -9.14 6.47 -15.30
CA HIS A 213 -8.79 5.06 -15.26
C HIS A 213 -8.84 4.51 -13.84
N VAL A 214 -9.56 3.40 -13.63
CA VAL A 214 -9.73 2.72 -12.33
C VAL A 214 -9.58 1.20 -12.46
N ASN A 215 -9.38 0.49 -11.34
CA ASN A 215 -9.39 -0.98 -11.26
C ASN A 215 -10.68 -1.47 -10.58
N ALA A 216 -11.85 -1.28 -11.23
CA ALA A 216 -13.14 -1.67 -10.65
C ALA A 216 -13.40 -3.21 -10.68
N GLY A 217 -12.47 -3.99 -11.20
CA GLY A 217 -12.47 -5.46 -11.07
C GLY A 217 -12.20 -5.94 -9.65
N ARG A 218 -11.70 -5.05 -8.76
CA ARG A 218 -11.49 -5.37 -7.34
C ARG A 218 -12.15 -4.33 -6.45
N ILE A 219 -13.19 -4.76 -5.73
CA ILE A 219 -13.97 -3.93 -4.82
C ILE A 219 -13.79 -4.48 -3.40
N GLU A 220 -13.47 -3.61 -2.45
CA GLU A 220 -13.23 -3.96 -1.05
C GLU A 220 -14.04 -3.05 -0.11
N MET A 221 -14.27 -3.49 1.15
CA MET A 221 -14.81 -2.68 2.24
C MET A 221 -16.09 -1.90 1.84
N LYS A 222 -17.04 -2.57 1.18
CA LYS A 222 -18.30 -1.95 0.71
C LYS A 222 -18.06 -0.84 -0.33
N GLY A 223 -17.14 -1.04 -1.26
CA GLY A 223 -16.84 -0.09 -2.34
C GLY A 223 -17.85 -0.06 -3.49
N GLU A 224 -18.83 -0.98 -3.55
CA GLU A 224 -19.84 -1.03 -4.62
C GLU A 224 -20.59 0.30 -4.82
N PRO A 225 -21.02 1.03 -3.78
CA PRO A 225 -21.63 2.34 -3.97
C PRO A 225 -20.69 3.34 -4.64
N VAL A 226 -19.38 3.28 -4.39
CA VAL A 226 -18.39 4.15 -5.04
C VAL A 226 -18.35 3.89 -6.53
N VAL A 227 -18.31 2.61 -6.96
CA VAL A 227 -18.34 2.23 -8.39
C VAL A 227 -19.62 2.71 -9.06
N ASN A 228 -20.78 2.50 -8.41
CA ASN A 228 -22.05 2.92 -8.97
C ASN A 228 -22.15 4.44 -9.15
N ASN A 229 -21.66 5.21 -8.19
CA ASN A 229 -21.61 6.67 -8.28
C ASN A 229 -20.65 7.13 -9.39
N LEU A 230 -19.47 6.51 -9.54
CA LEU A 230 -18.57 6.81 -10.65
C LEU A 230 -19.22 6.54 -12.01
N ARG A 231 -19.84 5.36 -12.19
CA ARG A 231 -20.56 5.02 -13.42
C ARG A 231 -21.67 6.02 -13.73
N GLY A 232 -22.49 6.38 -12.73
CA GLY A 232 -23.56 7.35 -12.89
C GLY A 232 -23.04 8.72 -13.29
N LEU A 233 -21.97 9.19 -12.68
CA LEU A 233 -21.32 10.46 -13.00
C LEU A 233 -20.83 10.50 -14.45
N PHE A 234 -20.03 9.53 -14.86
CA PHE A 234 -19.47 9.50 -16.21
C PHE A 234 -20.52 9.22 -17.30
N GLN A 235 -21.60 8.49 -16.98
CA GLN A 235 -22.74 8.35 -17.88
C GLN A 235 -23.40 9.70 -18.20
N GLN A 236 -23.55 10.57 -17.21
CA GLN A 236 -24.11 11.92 -17.39
C GLN A 236 -23.15 12.85 -18.17
N LEU A 237 -21.86 12.58 -18.15
CA LEU A 237 -20.83 13.38 -18.80
C LEU A 237 -20.39 12.83 -20.17
N ALA A 238 -20.99 11.75 -20.64
CA ALA A 238 -20.60 11.09 -21.89
C ALA A 238 -20.72 12.03 -23.11
N GLU A 239 -21.76 12.88 -23.17
CA GLU A 239 -21.93 13.86 -24.23
C GLU A 239 -20.85 14.94 -24.22
N ARG A 240 -20.23 15.21 -23.05
CA ARG A 240 -19.08 16.12 -22.91
C ARG A 240 -17.76 15.44 -23.31
N GLY A 241 -17.79 14.13 -23.56
CA GLY A 241 -16.67 13.32 -24.01
C GLY A 241 -15.73 12.86 -22.89
N HIS A 242 -16.18 12.87 -21.62
CA HIS A 242 -15.45 12.28 -20.51
C HIS A 242 -15.82 10.79 -20.36
N GLU A 243 -14.82 9.96 -20.08
CA GLU A 243 -14.97 8.51 -20.04
C GLU A 243 -14.42 7.92 -18.74
N LEU A 244 -15.11 6.93 -18.17
CA LEU A 244 -14.61 6.07 -17.12
C LEU A 244 -14.05 4.79 -17.74
N ILE A 245 -12.76 4.56 -17.59
CA ILE A 245 -12.09 3.37 -18.13
C ILE A 245 -11.81 2.40 -16.98
N ASN A 246 -12.44 1.25 -17.03
CA ASN A 246 -12.21 0.19 -16.05
C ASN A 246 -11.17 -0.81 -16.55
N HIS A 247 -10.19 -1.10 -15.70
CA HIS A 247 -9.18 -2.12 -15.94
C HIS A 247 -9.37 -3.30 -15.00
N GLU A 248 -9.19 -4.48 -15.55
CA GLU A 248 -9.10 -5.70 -14.76
C GLU A 248 -7.75 -5.76 -14.01
N TRP A 249 -7.67 -6.65 -13.04
CA TRP A 249 -6.42 -6.90 -12.33
C TRP A 249 -5.46 -7.68 -13.24
N SER A 250 -4.25 -7.15 -13.44
CA SER A 250 -3.26 -7.73 -14.37
C SER A 250 -1.95 -8.12 -13.66
N PRO A 251 -1.11 -8.93 -14.30
CA PRO A 251 0.26 -9.19 -13.84
C PRO A 251 1.05 -7.91 -13.62
N ARG A 252 2.04 -7.96 -12.73
CA ARG A 252 2.85 -6.81 -12.31
C ARG A 252 3.44 -6.02 -13.49
N GLU A 253 4.03 -6.70 -14.46
CA GLU A 253 4.66 -6.07 -15.62
C GLU A 253 3.65 -5.36 -16.52
N GLU A 254 2.50 -5.99 -16.76
CA GLU A 254 1.40 -5.39 -17.51
C GLU A 254 0.82 -4.18 -16.80
N PHE A 255 0.70 -4.24 -15.46
CA PHE A 255 0.25 -3.10 -14.67
C PHE A 255 1.22 -1.92 -14.74
N LEU A 256 2.52 -2.16 -14.67
CA LEU A 256 3.54 -1.10 -14.85
C LEU A 256 3.49 -0.52 -16.26
N ALA A 257 3.33 -1.36 -17.29
CA ALA A 257 3.13 -0.88 -18.66
C ALA A 257 1.86 -0.02 -18.79
N LEU A 258 0.76 -0.41 -18.12
CA LEU A 258 -0.45 0.41 -18.05
C LEU A 258 -0.19 1.75 -17.32
N CYS A 259 0.49 1.74 -16.18
CA CYS A 259 0.89 2.95 -15.48
C CYS A 259 1.67 3.91 -16.41
N ALA A 260 2.61 3.37 -17.20
CA ALA A 260 3.40 4.15 -18.14
C ALA A 260 2.57 4.86 -19.24
N THR A 261 1.33 4.43 -19.50
CA THR A 261 0.45 5.11 -20.47
C THR A 261 -0.27 6.33 -19.90
N MET A 262 -0.34 6.51 -18.58
CA MET A 262 -1.07 7.59 -17.93
C MET A 262 -0.33 8.92 -18.04
N ASP A 263 -1.06 10.04 -18.14
CA ASP A 263 -0.47 11.39 -18.10
C ASP A 263 -0.26 11.88 -16.68
N LEU A 264 -1.19 11.55 -15.78
CA LEU A 264 -1.17 11.87 -14.36
C LEU A 264 -1.72 10.71 -13.54
N GLY A 265 -1.26 10.59 -12.31
CA GLY A 265 -1.85 9.73 -11.29
C GLY A 265 -2.50 10.53 -10.17
N MET A 266 -3.62 10.05 -9.65
CA MET A 266 -4.25 10.57 -8.44
C MET A 266 -4.31 9.48 -7.37
N GLN A 267 -3.82 9.80 -6.17
CA GLN A 267 -3.83 8.94 -5.00
C GLN A 267 -4.13 9.78 -3.74
N VAL A 268 -5.18 10.61 -3.83
CA VAL A 268 -5.60 11.53 -2.74
C VAL A 268 -6.58 10.80 -1.82
N SER A 269 -6.07 9.80 -1.13
CA SER A 269 -6.82 8.92 -0.21
C SER A 269 -6.98 9.55 1.18
N PHE A 270 -8.02 9.17 1.91
CA PHE A 270 -8.21 9.54 3.31
C PHE A 270 -7.28 8.79 4.28
N SER A 271 -6.70 7.67 3.85
CA SER A 271 -5.84 6.85 4.69
C SER A 271 -4.91 5.99 3.85
N GLU A 272 -3.61 6.07 4.11
CA GLU A 272 -2.55 5.29 3.47
C GLU A 272 -1.42 4.97 4.46
N THR A 273 -0.74 3.85 4.22
CA THR A 273 0.50 3.54 4.94
C THR A 273 1.75 3.77 4.09
N PHE A 274 1.69 3.45 2.80
CA PHE A 274 2.79 3.62 1.84
C PHE A 274 2.30 4.02 0.46
N ASN A 275 1.20 3.45 0.00
CA ASN A 275 0.62 3.55 -1.34
C ASN A 275 1.56 3.07 -2.46
N ILE A 276 1.59 1.74 -2.65
CA ILE A 276 2.43 1.10 -3.67
C ILE A 276 2.06 1.54 -5.09
N VAL A 277 0.79 1.89 -5.35
CA VAL A 277 0.32 2.35 -6.66
C VAL A 277 0.92 3.72 -7.02
N ALA A 278 1.02 4.64 -6.03
CA ALA A 278 1.72 5.90 -6.24
C ALA A 278 3.20 5.67 -6.60
N ALA A 279 3.86 4.73 -5.90
CA ALA A 279 5.24 4.37 -6.19
C ALA A 279 5.38 3.74 -7.59
N ASP A 280 4.41 2.92 -8.01
CA ASP A 280 4.38 2.32 -9.34
C ASP A 280 4.28 3.37 -10.45
N LEU A 281 3.37 4.33 -10.32
CA LEU A 281 3.23 5.44 -11.27
C LEU A 281 4.51 6.29 -11.34
N ILE A 282 5.04 6.68 -10.17
CA ILE A 282 6.29 7.46 -10.08
C ILE A 282 7.47 6.69 -10.66
N SER A 283 7.54 5.35 -10.50
CA SER A 283 8.60 4.54 -11.10
C SER A 283 8.56 4.58 -12.62
N GLN A 284 7.39 4.73 -13.23
CA GLN A 284 7.19 4.86 -14.67
C GLN A 284 7.31 6.31 -15.18
N GLY A 285 7.78 7.25 -14.35
CA GLY A 285 7.92 8.65 -14.71
C GLY A 285 6.60 9.43 -14.78
N VAL A 286 5.51 8.85 -14.29
CA VAL A 286 4.20 9.50 -14.27
C VAL A 286 4.08 10.35 -13.01
N PRO A 287 3.82 11.66 -13.12
CA PRO A 287 3.63 12.51 -11.95
C PRO A 287 2.33 12.16 -11.22
N VAL A 288 2.36 12.23 -9.89
CA VAL A 288 1.23 11.84 -9.03
C VAL A 288 0.85 12.98 -8.09
N VAL A 289 -0.43 13.27 -8.02
CA VAL A 289 -1.02 14.05 -6.93
C VAL A 289 -1.57 13.07 -5.89
N GLY A 290 -1.06 13.12 -4.68
CA GLY A 290 -1.47 12.26 -3.57
C GLY A 290 -1.98 13.05 -2.38
N SER A 291 -2.17 12.38 -1.24
CA SER A 291 -2.46 13.05 0.03
C SER A 291 -1.24 13.00 0.96
N THR A 292 -1.25 13.79 2.03
CA THR A 292 -0.23 13.77 3.09
C THR A 292 -0.19 12.46 3.88
N GLU A 293 -1.12 11.56 3.60
CA GLU A 293 -1.15 10.21 4.13
C GLU A 293 -0.01 9.32 3.60
N ILE A 294 0.53 9.66 2.41
CA ILE A 294 1.64 8.94 1.79
C ILE A 294 2.97 9.47 2.37
N PRO A 295 3.66 8.72 3.24
CA PRO A 295 4.72 9.26 4.08
C PRO A 295 5.98 9.70 3.33
N TRP A 296 6.18 9.23 2.10
CA TRP A 296 7.33 9.57 1.27
C TRP A 296 7.05 10.65 0.23
N MET A 297 5.78 11.02 -0.01
CA MET A 297 5.43 11.98 -1.05
C MET A 297 5.76 13.41 -0.63
N THR A 298 6.24 14.21 -1.57
CA THR A 298 6.57 15.61 -1.32
C THR A 298 5.31 16.46 -1.13
N ALA A 299 5.33 17.38 -0.18
CA ALA A 299 4.19 18.24 0.13
C ALA A 299 3.67 19.06 -1.08
N GLY A 300 4.56 19.37 -2.04
CA GLY A 300 4.18 20.05 -3.28
C GLY A 300 3.22 19.27 -4.17
N CYS A 301 3.20 17.94 -4.02
CA CYS A 301 2.32 17.01 -4.75
C CYS A 301 1.16 16.49 -3.89
N CYS A 302 1.00 16.96 -2.65
CA CYS A 302 -0.08 16.52 -1.78
C CYS A 302 -1.24 17.50 -1.80
N ALA A 303 -2.47 16.96 -1.90
CA ALA A 303 -3.72 17.69 -1.79
C ALA A 303 -4.52 17.23 -0.55
N ASP A 304 -5.41 18.08 -0.09
CA ASP A 304 -6.37 17.75 0.97
C ASP A 304 -7.45 16.79 0.41
N PRO A 305 -7.61 15.58 0.98
CA PRO A 305 -8.61 14.63 0.49
C PRO A 305 -10.07 15.09 0.67
N THR A 306 -10.31 16.13 1.45
CA THR A 306 -11.64 16.71 1.67
C THR A 306 -11.94 17.91 0.77
N ASN A 307 -10.98 18.36 -0.05
CA ASN A 307 -11.08 19.58 -0.84
C ASN A 307 -10.74 19.33 -2.33
N SER A 308 -11.78 19.24 -3.16
CA SER A 308 -11.61 19.04 -4.61
C SER A 308 -10.95 20.24 -5.30
N GLU A 309 -11.14 21.46 -4.82
CA GLU A 309 -10.50 22.67 -5.40
C GLU A 309 -8.98 22.64 -5.17
N ASP A 310 -8.53 22.17 -3.98
CA ASP A 310 -7.10 21.97 -3.72
C ASP A 310 -6.52 20.86 -4.61
N MET A 311 -7.28 19.79 -4.85
CA MET A 311 -6.87 18.74 -5.82
C MET A 311 -6.69 19.31 -7.23
N VAL A 312 -7.64 20.13 -7.71
CA VAL A 312 -7.55 20.79 -9.02
C VAL A 312 -6.32 21.71 -9.08
N ALA A 313 -6.12 22.54 -8.07
CA ALA A 313 -4.95 23.43 -8.00
C ALA A 313 -3.62 22.66 -8.05
N LYS A 314 -3.54 21.50 -7.36
CA LYS A 314 -2.36 20.63 -7.40
C LYS A 314 -2.18 19.96 -8.76
N LEU A 315 -3.26 19.49 -9.40
CA LEU A 315 -3.20 18.93 -10.74
C LEU A 315 -2.69 19.95 -11.76
N ILE A 316 -3.20 21.20 -11.71
CA ILE A 316 -2.73 22.30 -12.58
C ILE A 316 -1.23 22.53 -12.37
N ARG A 317 -0.80 22.68 -11.11
CA ARG A 317 0.60 22.92 -10.78
C ARG A 317 1.52 21.79 -11.25
N VAL A 318 1.13 20.54 -11.02
CA VAL A 318 1.90 19.37 -11.46
C VAL A 318 1.95 19.27 -12.97
N TRP A 319 0.88 19.66 -13.65
CA TRP A 319 0.80 19.69 -15.11
C TRP A 319 1.67 20.79 -15.76
N GLU A 320 2.01 21.86 -15.04
CA GLU A 320 2.93 22.90 -15.52
C GLU A 320 4.33 22.35 -15.81
N ASP A 321 4.84 21.44 -14.97
CA ASP A 321 6.14 20.76 -15.15
C ASP A 321 6.10 19.31 -14.65
N PRO A 322 5.41 18.41 -15.38
CA PRO A 322 5.18 17.05 -14.94
C PRO A 322 6.46 16.25 -14.75
N VAL A 323 7.50 16.52 -15.53
CA VAL A 323 8.79 15.83 -15.43
C VAL A 323 9.51 16.21 -14.14
N ALA A 324 9.55 17.48 -13.80
CA ALA A 324 10.18 17.94 -12.56
C ALA A 324 9.44 17.38 -11.33
N PHE A 325 8.11 17.38 -11.33
CA PHE A 325 7.33 16.83 -10.22
C PHE A 325 7.46 15.31 -10.09
N ALA A 326 7.55 14.57 -11.19
CA ALA A 326 7.88 13.13 -11.15
C ALA A 326 9.28 12.90 -10.55
N ALA A 327 10.29 13.63 -11.01
CA ALA A 327 11.67 13.52 -10.53
C ALA A 327 11.83 13.86 -9.03
N VAL A 328 11.13 14.88 -8.55
CA VAL A 328 11.14 15.24 -7.12
C VAL A 328 10.58 14.08 -6.26
N ASN A 329 9.49 13.45 -6.69
CA ASN A 329 8.92 12.31 -5.97
C ASN A 329 9.77 11.04 -6.12
N GLN A 330 10.45 10.81 -7.25
CA GLN A 330 11.44 9.73 -7.39
C GLN A 330 12.59 9.90 -6.38
N THR A 331 13.08 11.12 -6.21
CA THR A 331 14.11 11.46 -5.22
C THR A 331 13.63 11.21 -3.79
N ALA A 332 12.41 11.63 -3.48
CA ALA A 332 11.80 11.43 -2.16
C ALA A 332 11.58 9.95 -1.85
N LEU A 333 11.08 9.17 -2.81
CA LEU A 333 10.90 7.73 -2.69
C LEU A 333 12.25 7.00 -2.51
N THR A 334 13.29 7.41 -3.23
CA THR A 334 14.67 6.91 -3.08
C THR A 334 15.19 7.15 -1.66
N SER A 335 15.04 8.37 -1.15
CA SER A 335 15.43 8.73 0.21
C SER A 335 14.71 7.87 1.26
N TYR A 336 13.40 7.74 1.13
CA TYR A 336 12.58 6.92 2.00
C TYR A 336 13.01 5.44 1.96
N THR A 337 13.24 4.89 0.78
CA THR A 337 13.65 3.51 0.57
C THR A 337 15.02 3.21 1.17
N ASN A 338 15.98 4.14 1.03
CA ASN A 338 17.31 4.00 1.62
C ASN A 338 17.26 4.01 3.15
N GLU A 339 16.42 4.85 3.73
CA GLU A 339 16.21 4.88 5.18
C GLU A 339 15.49 3.61 5.67
N THR A 340 14.49 3.15 4.92
CA THR A 340 13.81 1.88 5.18
C THR A 340 14.79 0.71 5.29
N ALA A 341 15.75 0.60 4.36
CA ALA A 341 16.73 -0.48 4.37
C ALA A 341 17.60 -0.46 5.64
N LYS A 342 18.01 0.73 6.11
CA LYS A 342 18.76 0.87 7.37
C LYS A 342 17.91 0.43 8.56
N ILE A 343 16.67 0.92 8.67
CA ILE A 343 15.76 0.57 9.75
C ILE A 343 15.57 -0.95 9.84
N TRP A 344 15.35 -1.63 8.73
CA TRP A 344 15.19 -3.08 8.71
C TRP A 344 16.43 -3.81 9.22
N LEU A 345 17.63 -3.42 8.76
CA LEU A 345 18.88 -4.04 9.20
C LEU A 345 19.14 -3.81 10.70
N GLU A 346 18.86 -2.62 11.21
CA GLU A 346 19.02 -2.29 12.64
C GLU A 346 18.04 -3.07 13.53
N GLN A 347 16.84 -3.33 13.06
CA GLN A 347 15.82 -4.06 13.83
C GLN A 347 16.02 -5.59 13.84
N LEU A 348 16.83 -6.12 12.93
CA LEU A 348 17.13 -7.55 12.82
C LEU A 348 18.48 -7.94 13.43
N THR A 349 19.30 -6.98 13.84
CA THR A 349 20.58 -7.20 14.52
C THR A 349 20.43 -7.17 16.03
#